data_07b2d9c8cb205bb787e3335a28a39360
#
_entry.id   07b2d9c8cb205bb787e3335a28a39360
#
_cell.length_a   1.000
_cell.length_b   1.000
_cell.length_c   1.000
_cell.angle_alpha   90.00
_cell.angle_beta   90.00
_cell.angle_gamma   90.00
#
_symmetry.space_group_name_H-M   'P 1'
#
loop_
_entity.id
_entity.type
_entity.pdbx_description
1 polymer ?
#
loop_
_entity_poly.entity_id
_entity_poly.type
_entity_poly.pdbx_seq_one_letter_code
_entity_poly.pdbx_strand_id
1 'polypeptide(L)'
;FPISAEYLTNKNIYVIRMGLHKPTQVFKTSNNKIIDYTGQIRSSLDDPEFADAYLPAKCEFFIGCTSATYQFASIFHSPVAYTNMIPFGECGRNFHDIVIFKKCLNKYDNKVLSIKEAIQNGITGDWLTEDQILDLEKKGIIFQENSSEEILELTKEMYKRLNNDWDPKEDEILLQDKFLKITNIYTSDGDKFPGKVCYNFLKLNKNLL
;
A
#
# COMPACT_ATOMS: atom_id res chain seq x y z
N PHE A 1 1.71 -0.12 -10.89
CA PHE A 1 0.41 -0.83 -10.92
C PHE A 1 0.15 -1.64 -12.21
N PRO A 2 0.59 -1.24 -13.44
CA PRO A 2 0.23 -1.98 -14.66
C PRO A 2 0.59 -3.48 -14.62
N ILE A 3 1.81 -3.83 -14.23
CA ILE A 3 2.24 -5.24 -14.18
C ILE A 3 1.46 -6.07 -13.14
N SER A 4 1.01 -5.43 -12.05
CA SER A 4 0.12 -6.07 -11.06
C SER A 4 -1.27 -6.33 -11.64
N ALA A 5 -1.80 -5.39 -12.42
CA ALA A 5 -3.08 -5.57 -13.10
C ALA A 5 -3.02 -6.73 -14.13
N GLU A 6 -1.96 -6.78 -14.93
CA GLU A 6 -1.74 -7.89 -15.88
C GLU A 6 -1.60 -9.25 -15.16
N TYR A 7 -0.88 -9.29 -14.03
CA TYR A 7 -0.78 -10.51 -13.22
C TYR A 7 -2.16 -11.01 -12.76
N LEU A 8 -3.01 -10.11 -12.25
CA LEU A 8 -4.34 -10.47 -11.76
C LEU A 8 -5.27 -10.93 -12.90
N THR A 9 -5.23 -10.28 -14.04
CA THR A 9 -6.05 -10.69 -15.19
C THR A 9 -5.66 -12.05 -15.73
N ASN A 10 -4.37 -12.44 -15.65
CA ASN A 10 -3.90 -13.80 -15.95
C ASN A 10 -4.40 -14.84 -14.93
N LYS A 11 -4.86 -14.41 -13.75
CA LYS A 11 -5.57 -15.24 -12.76
C LYS A 11 -7.10 -15.18 -12.91
N ASN A 12 -7.59 -14.67 -14.03
CA ASN A 12 -9.01 -14.53 -14.36
C ASN A 12 -9.77 -13.53 -13.46
N ILE A 13 -9.06 -12.54 -12.88
CA ILE A 13 -9.64 -11.47 -12.07
C ILE A 13 -9.83 -10.23 -12.93
N TYR A 14 -10.99 -9.57 -12.79
CA TYR A 14 -11.20 -8.24 -13.36
C TYR A 14 -10.55 -7.18 -12.47
N VAL A 15 -9.83 -6.26 -13.08
CA VAL A 15 -9.18 -5.14 -12.39
C VAL A 15 -9.88 -3.84 -12.76
N ILE A 16 -10.36 -3.10 -11.76
CA ILE A 16 -11.02 -1.81 -11.95
C ILE A 16 -10.07 -0.71 -11.46
N ARG A 17 -9.64 0.15 -12.39
CA ARG A 17 -8.86 1.33 -12.05
C ARG A 17 -9.78 2.41 -11.53
N MET A 18 -9.60 2.78 -10.26
CA MET A 18 -10.38 3.80 -9.55
C MET A 18 -9.64 5.15 -9.53
N GLY A 19 -10.38 6.24 -9.27
CA GLY A 19 -9.87 7.59 -9.08
C GLY A 19 -10.92 8.64 -9.45
N LEU A 20 -10.80 9.84 -8.85
CA LEU A 20 -11.74 10.95 -9.07
C LEU A 20 -11.26 11.95 -10.13
N HIS A 21 -9.96 12.05 -10.35
CA HIS A 21 -9.38 13.03 -11.27
C HIS A 21 -9.09 12.40 -12.62
N LYS A 22 -9.22 13.22 -13.68
CA LYS A 22 -8.76 12.81 -15.00
C LYS A 22 -7.30 12.39 -14.89
N PRO A 23 -6.96 11.17 -15.24
CA PRO A 23 -5.60 10.70 -15.12
C PRO A 23 -4.69 11.53 -16.02
N THR A 24 -3.55 11.96 -15.50
CA THR A 24 -2.51 12.61 -16.29
C THR A 24 -1.93 11.65 -17.34
N GLN A 25 -2.10 10.36 -17.13
CA GLN A 25 -1.77 9.30 -18.09
C GLN A 25 -2.97 8.37 -18.27
N VAL A 26 -3.43 8.27 -19.51
CA VAL A 26 -4.44 7.27 -19.87
C VAL A 26 -3.78 5.88 -19.80
N PHE A 27 -4.33 5.00 -18.98
CA PHE A 27 -3.89 3.61 -18.97
C PHE A 27 -4.40 2.93 -20.24
N LYS A 28 -3.51 2.81 -21.24
CA LYS A 28 -3.84 2.12 -22.49
C LYS A 28 -3.51 0.64 -22.35
N THR A 29 -4.52 -0.20 -22.45
CA THR A 29 -4.37 -1.66 -22.48
C THR A 29 -5.33 -2.24 -23.51
N SER A 30 -4.93 -3.31 -24.16
CA SER A 30 -5.82 -4.17 -24.97
C SER A 30 -6.50 -5.26 -24.14
N ASN A 31 -6.18 -5.36 -22.85
CA ASN A 31 -6.72 -6.35 -21.94
C ASN A 31 -8.13 -5.93 -21.47
N ASN A 32 -9.15 -6.62 -21.96
CA ASN A 32 -10.55 -6.34 -21.68
C ASN A 32 -10.98 -6.62 -20.23
N LYS A 33 -10.13 -7.27 -19.42
CA LYS A 33 -10.35 -7.45 -17.98
C LYS A 33 -9.82 -6.30 -17.14
N ILE A 34 -9.15 -5.32 -17.74
CA ILE A 34 -8.73 -4.10 -17.06
C ILE A 34 -9.69 -2.99 -17.45
N ILE A 35 -10.49 -2.54 -16.50
CA ILE A 35 -11.55 -1.55 -16.68
C ILE A 35 -11.08 -0.22 -16.14
N ASP A 36 -10.95 0.80 -16.99
CA ASP A 36 -10.68 2.16 -16.56
C ASP A 36 -11.99 2.87 -16.18
N TYR A 37 -12.32 2.82 -14.90
CA TYR A 37 -13.51 3.45 -14.35
C TYR A 37 -13.42 4.97 -14.31
N THR A 38 -12.20 5.55 -14.28
CA THR A 38 -11.94 6.97 -13.97
C THR A 38 -12.37 7.96 -15.04
N GLY A 39 -12.92 7.58 -16.10
CA GLY A 39 -13.25 8.45 -17.22
C GLY A 39 -14.73 8.40 -17.57
N GLN A 40 -14.98 7.91 -18.77
CA GLN A 40 -16.34 7.85 -19.31
C GLN A 40 -17.28 6.97 -18.50
N ILE A 41 -16.78 5.86 -17.93
CA ILE A 41 -17.65 4.95 -17.16
C ILE A 41 -18.22 5.66 -15.95
N ARG A 42 -17.36 6.27 -15.12
CA ARG A 42 -17.82 7.01 -13.93
C ARG A 42 -18.85 8.10 -14.29
N SER A 43 -18.56 8.91 -15.31
CA SER A 43 -19.42 10.01 -15.72
C SER A 43 -20.72 9.57 -16.42
N SER A 44 -20.86 8.30 -16.83
CA SER A 44 -22.07 7.75 -17.42
C SER A 44 -23.03 7.10 -16.43
N LEU A 45 -22.63 7.00 -15.15
CA LEU A 45 -23.49 6.44 -14.10
C LEU A 45 -24.46 7.48 -13.58
N ASP A 46 -25.64 7.02 -13.18
CA ASP A 46 -26.68 7.87 -12.54
C ASP A 46 -26.23 8.34 -11.15
N ASP A 47 -25.48 7.50 -10.42
CA ASP A 47 -24.96 7.79 -9.07
C ASP A 47 -23.46 7.37 -8.99
N PRO A 48 -22.54 8.21 -9.49
CA PRO A 48 -21.12 7.91 -9.48
C PRO A 48 -20.53 7.92 -8.06
N GLU A 49 -21.06 8.71 -7.13
CA GLU A 49 -20.62 8.77 -5.74
C GLU A 49 -20.90 7.46 -5.00
N PHE A 50 -22.07 6.86 -5.23
CA PHE A 50 -22.39 5.53 -4.72
C PHE A 50 -21.42 4.48 -5.29
N ALA A 51 -21.14 4.51 -6.57
CA ALA A 51 -20.20 3.57 -7.21
C ALA A 51 -18.76 3.74 -6.69
N ASP A 52 -18.32 4.98 -6.41
CA ASP A 52 -17.02 5.26 -5.80
C ASP A 52 -16.84 4.59 -4.43
N ALA A 53 -17.91 4.48 -3.65
CA ALA A 53 -17.92 3.80 -2.37
C ALA A 53 -18.16 2.29 -2.51
N TYR A 54 -19.10 1.89 -3.37
CA TYR A 54 -19.54 0.51 -3.52
C TYR A 54 -18.45 -0.39 -4.11
N LEU A 55 -17.75 0.04 -5.15
CA LEU A 55 -16.73 -0.77 -5.82
C LEU A 55 -15.59 -1.17 -4.88
N PRO A 56 -14.97 -0.25 -4.11
CA PRO A 56 -13.97 -0.62 -3.11
C PRO A 56 -14.54 -1.49 -1.98
N ALA A 57 -15.79 -1.22 -1.56
CA ALA A 57 -16.43 -1.98 -0.48
C ALA A 57 -16.76 -3.42 -0.86
N LYS A 58 -16.82 -3.76 -2.14
CA LYS A 58 -17.22 -5.08 -2.66
C LYS A 58 -16.14 -5.77 -3.48
N CYS A 59 -14.96 -5.19 -3.61
CA CYS A 59 -13.85 -5.84 -4.30
C CYS A 59 -13.33 -7.05 -3.50
N GLU A 60 -12.71 -7.99 -4.19
CA GLU A 60 -12.00 -9.11 -3.57
C GLU A 60 -10.84 -8.59 -2.70
N PHE A 61 -10.12 -7.59 -3.18
CA PHE A 61 -9.19 -6.76 -2.43
C PHE A 61 -8.89 -5.45 -3.17
N PHE A 62 -8.47 -4.44 -2.44
CA PHE A 62 -8.08 -3.14 -2.98
C PHE A 62 -6.56 -2.99 -2.98
N ILE A 63 -6.00 -2.40 -4.04
CA ILE A 63 -4.58 -2.02 -4.10
C ILE A 63 -4.48 -0.52 -4.23
N GLY A 64 -3.82 0.14 -3.30
CA GLY A 64 -3.68 1.59 -3.37
C GLY A 64 -2.76 2.19 -2.32
N CYS A 65 -2.60 3.51 -2.41
CA CYS A 65 -1.87 4.32 -1.44
C CYS A 65 -2.84 5.19 -0.64
N THR A 66 -2.30 6.03 0.24
CA THR A 66 -3.07 7.00 1.02
C THR A 66 -4.01 7.82 0.12
N SER A 67 -5.29 7.56 0.23
CA SER A 67 -6.35 8.23 -0.53
C SER A 67 -7.70 7.99 0.15
N ALA A 68 -8.72 8.80 -0.16
CA ALA A 68 -10.08 8.56 0.37
C ALA A 68 -10.66 7.22 -0.12
N THR A 69 -10.29 6.75 -1.29
CA THR A 69 -10.88 5.55 -1.91
C THR A 69 -10.58 4.25 -1.14
N TYR A 70 -9.36 4.08 -0.62
CA TYR A 70 -9.04 2.87 0.15
C TYR A 70 -9.80 2.80 1.48
N GLN A 71 -10.20 3.95 2.02
CA GLN A 71 -10.95 3.99 3.29
C GLN A 71 -12.29 3.28 3.16
N PHE A 72 -12.96 3.36 2.01
CA PHE A 72 -14.17 2.58 1.77
C PHE A 72 -13.91 1.07 1.82
N ALA A 73 -12.83 0.60 1.19
CA ALA A 73 -12.45 -0.81 1.30
C ALA A 73 -12.21 -1.20 2.77
N SER A 74 -11.42 -0.40 3.50
CA SER A 74 -11.06 -0.66 4.89
C SER A 74 -12.28 -0.66 5.84
N ILE A 75 -13.18 0.33 5.73
CA ILE A 75 -14.39 0.45 6.55
C ILE A 75 -15.33 -0.73 6.33
N PHE A 76 -15.45 -1.20 5.11
CA PHE A 76 -16.29 -2.35 4.76
C PHE A 76 -15.56 -3.69 4.84
N HIS A 77 -14.36 -3.72 5.45
CA HIS A 77 -13.55 -4.92 5.67
C HIS A 77 -13.11 -5.66 4.41
N SER A 78 -13.14 -5.02 3.25
CA SER A 78 -12.45 -5.55 2.07
C SER A 78 -10.95 -5.48 2.30
N PRO A 79 -10.17 -6.55 2.05
CA PRO A 79 -8.74 -6.56 2.25
C PRO A 79 -8.03 -5.48 1.44
N VAL A 80 -7.02 -4.84 2.02
CA VAL A 80 -6.27 -3.77 1.34
C VAL A 80 -4.78 -4.11 1.25
N ALA A 81 -4.25 -4.07 0.04
CA ALA A 81 -2.83 -4.09 -0.25
C ALA A 81 -2.32 -2.65 -0.33
N TYR A 82 -1.75 -2.15 0.76
CA TYR A 82 -1.29 -0.77 0.88
C TYR A 82 0.08 -0.58 0.24
N THR A 83 0.18 0.37 -0.66
CA THR A 83 1.43 0.76 -1.33
C THR A 83 1.83 2.18 -0.97
N ASN A 84 3.11 2.49 -1.05
CA ASN A 84 3.60 3.85 -0.85
C ASN A 84 3.19 4.47 0.50
N MET A 85 3.05 3.65 1.53
CA MET A 85 2.63 4.13 2.84
C MET A 85 3.76 4.87 3.57
N ILE A 86 3.40 5.94 4.25
CA ILE A 86 4.26 6.76 5.11
C ILE A 86 3.33 7.65 5.96
N PRO A 87 3.59 7.82 7.27
CA PRO A 87 4.59 7.17 8.10
C PRO A 87 4.26 5.69 8.41
N PHE A 88 5.11 5.03 9.21
CA PHE A 88 4.97 3.60 9.48
C PHE A 88 3.72 3.22 10.29
N GLY A 89 3.09 4.16 10.99
CA GLY A 89 1.85 3.94 11.74
C GLY A 89 0.60 3.94 10.86
N GLU A 90 0.66 4.56 9.67
CA GLU A 90 -0.44 4.53 8.72
C GLU A 90 -0.45 3.19 7.98
N CYS A 91 -1.01 2.18 8.58
CA CYS A 91 -1.03 0.84 8.01
C CYS A 91 -2.34 0.11 8.30
N GLY A 92 -2.51 -1.05 7.69
CA GLY A 92 -3.74 -1.80 7.62
C GLY A 92 -4.43 -2.05 8.96
N ARG A 93 -5.73 -1.90 8.96
CA ARG A 93 -6.61 -2.03 10.15
C ARG A 93 -7.28 -3.39 10.22
N ASN A 94 -7.19 -4.19 9.15
CA ASN A 94 -7.82 -5.50 9.08
C ASN A 94 -6.77 -6.61 9.02
N PHE A 95 -7.14 -7.78 9.50
CA PHE A 95 -6.27 -8.97 9.58
C PHE A 95 -5.68 -9.41 8.22
N HIS A 96 -6.43 -9.17 7.14
CA HIS A 96 -6.00 -9.55 5.79
C HIS A 96 -5.19 -8.45 5.08
N ASP A 97 -5.04 -7.27 5.70
CA ASP A 97 -4.30 -6.17 5.09
C ASP A 97 -2.81 -6.47 5.02
N ILE A 98 -2.20 -6.06 3.91
CA ILE A 98 -0.75 -6.17 3.70
C ILE A 98 -0.21 -4.81 3.25
N VAL A 99 0.94 -4.40 3.78
CA VAL A 99 1.51 -3.07 3.54
C VAL A 99 2.94 -3.13 3.04
N ILE A 100 3.30 -2.17 2.17
CA ILE A 100 4.67 -1.78 1.87
C ILE A 100 4.84 -0.27 2.03
N PHE A 101 6.00 0.14 2.51
CA PHE A 101 6.28 1.53 2.84
C PHE A 101 7.21 2.18 1.82
N LYS A 102 7.12 3.52 1.68
CA LYS A 102 8.13 4.30 0.99
C LYS A 102 9.47 4.14 1.70
N LYS A 103 10.56 4.18 0.93
CA LYS A 103 11.90 4.28 1.50
C LYS A 103 12.25 5.74 1.76
N CYS A 104 12.90 5.99 2.88
CA CYS A 104 13.39 7.33 3.23
C CYS A 104 14.84 7.43 2.75
N LEU A 105 15.15 8.43 1.92
CA LEU A 105 16.48 8.66 1.40
C LEU A 105 17.02 10.00 1.87
N ASN A 106 18.30 10.01 2.19
CA ASN A 106 19.05 11.26 2.28
C ASN A 106 19.46 11.71 0.86
N LYS A 107 18.95 12.86 0.40
CA LYS A 107 19.17 13.38 -0.95
C LYS A 107 20.62 13.80 -1.23
N TYR A 108 21.45 13.97 -0.20
CA TYR A 108 22.83 14.44 -0.36
C TYR A 108 23.79 13.30 -0.68
N ASP A 109 23.56 12.11 -0.15
CA ASP A 109 24.41 10.94 -0.34
C ASP A 109 23.68 9.73 -0.93
N ASN A 110 22.38 9.88 -1.24
CA ASN A 110 21.49 8.83 -1.72
C ASN A 110 21.40 7.60 -0.79
N LYS A 111 21.79 7.75 0.47
CA LYS A 111 21.69 6.70 1.47
C LYS A 111 20.23 6.45 1.82
N VAL A 112 19.79 5.20 1.78
CA VAL A 112 18.49 4.78 2.33
C VAL A 112 18.64 4.72 3.85
N LEU A 113 17.79 5.45 4.57
CA LEU A 113 17.75 5.43 6.02
C LEU A 113 17.18 4.10 6.51
N SER A 114 17.73 3.56 7.59
CA SER A 114 17.06 2.48 8.32
C SER A 114 15.73 2.98 8.90
N ILE A 115 14.83 2.06 9.21
CA ILE A 115 13.52 2.39 9.83
C ILE A 115 13.74 3.13 11.15
N LYS A 116 14.74 2.73 11.93
CA LYS A 116 15.10 3.41 13.18
C LYS A 116 15.56 4.84 12.95
N GLU A 117 16.43 5.09 11.96
CA GLU A 117 16.85 6.44 11.58
C GLU A 117 15.69 7.29 11.10
N ALA A 118 14.76 6.72 10.31
CA ALA A 118 13.56 7.40 9.85
C ALA A 118 12.67 7.83 11.03
N ILE A 119 12.42 6.93 11.98
CA ILE A 119 11.65 7.23 13.20
C ILE A 119 12.33 8.32 14.04
N GLN A 120 13.65 8.27 14.22
CA GLN A 120 14.42 9.30 14.93
C GLN A 120 14.31 10.68 14.28
N ASN A 121 14.02 10.73 12.98
CA ASN A 121 13.76 11.99 12.26
C ASN A 121 12.28 12.42 12.31
N GLY A 122 11.42 11.71 13.04
CA GLY A 122 10.02 12.08 13.23
C GLY A 122 9.05 11.42 12.26
N ILE A 123 9.50 10.43 11.48
CA ILE A 123 8.63 9.67 10.56
C ILE A 123 7.93 8.58 11.37
N THR A 124 6.91 8.98 12.12
CA THR A 124 6.16 8.13 13.05
C THR A 124 4.71 8.61 13.16
N GLY A 125 3.84 7.81 13.80
CA GLY A 125 2.41 8.12 13.91
C GLY A 125 1.62 7.73 12.66
N ASP A 126 0.41 8.27 12.55
CA ASP A 126 -0.56 7.88 11.51
C ASP A 126 -0.48 8.77 10.26
N TRP A 127 -0.01 9.99 10.38
CA TRP A 127 0.20 10.93 9.27
C TRP A 127 1.34 11.89 9.56
N LEU A 128 1.87 12.50 8.49
CA LEU A 128 2.81 13.62 8.58
C LEU A 128 2.08 14.91 8.22
N THR A 129 2.24 15.94 9.07
CA THR A 129 1.76 17.29 8.78
C THR A 129 2.63 17.97 7.72
N GLU A 130 2.11 19.02 7.09
CA GLU A 130 2.89 19.81 6.11
C GLU A 130 4.19 20.35 6.72
N ASP A 131 4.14 20.85 7.96
CA ASP A 131 5.33 21.35 8.66
C ASP A 131 6.37 20.25 8.90
N GLN A 132 5.94 19.02 9.24
CA GLN A 132 6.84 17.89 9.40
C GLN A 132 7.48 17.51 8.06
N ILE A 133 6.72 17.49 6.95
CA ILE A 133 7.24 17.24 5.61
C ILE A 133 8.28 18.29 5.23
N LEU A 134 7.99 19.57 5.42
CA LEU A 134 8.92 20.68 5.17
C LEU A 134 10.20 20.57 6.00
N ASP A 135 10.10 20.15 7.26
CA ASP A 135 11.26 19.94 8.12
C ASP A 135 12.13 18.77 7.67
N LEU A 136 11.52 17.67 7.23
CA LEU A 136 12.22 16.55 6.64
C LEU A 136 12.95 16.95 5.34
N GLU A 137 12.30 17.74 4.48
CA GLU A 137 12.92 18.26 3.26
C GLU A 137 14.14 19.16 3.56
N LYS A 138 14.06 20.02 4.58
CA LYS A 138 15.20 20.84 5.06
C LYS A 138 16.36 19.98 5.54
N LYS A 139 16.06 18.86 6.20
CA LYS A 139 17.06 17.85 6.63
C LYS A 139 17.60 17.02 5.46
N GLY A 140 17.07 17.22 4.26
CA GLY A 140 17.46 16.46 3.06
C GLY A 140 16.85 15.07 2.98
N ILE A 141 15.79 14.80 3.74
CA ILE A 141 15.08 13.51 3.72
C ILE A 141 13.97 13.59 2.67
N ILE A 142 13.99 12.67 1.72
CA ILE A 142 12.99 12.53 0.67
C ILE A 142 12.41 11.12 0.68
N PHE A 143 11.23 10.96 0.08
CA PHE A 143 10.52 9.68 0.03
C PHE A 143 10.59 9.08 -1.37
N GLN A 144 11.03 7.84 -1.44
CA GLN A 144 11.05 7.06 -2.67
C GLN A 144 9.79 6.20 -2.76
N GLU A 145 9.06 6.34 -3.88
CA GLU A 145 7.91 5.51 -4.20
C GLU A 145 8.32 4.04 -4.36
N ASN A 146 7.38 3.13 -4.08
CA ASN A 146 7.59 1.72 -4.34
C ASN A 146 7.73 1.45 -5.83
N SER A 147 8.63 0.56 -6.19
CA SER A 147 8.79 0.13 -7.57
C SER A 147 7.61 -0.72 -8.05
N SER A 148 7.47 -0.85 -9.37
CA SER A 148 6.45 -1.71 -9.96
C SER A 148 6.60 -3.17 -9.52
N GLU A 149 7.84 -3.62 -9.30
CA GLU A 149 8.17 -4.97 -8.84
C GLU A 149 7.79 -5.17 -7.37
N GLU A 150 8.04 -4.17 -6.49
CA GLU A 150 7.62 -4.21 -5.10
C GLU A 150 6.08 -4.29 -4.99
N ILE A 151 5.37 -3.51 -5.80
CA ILE A 151 3.90 -3.53 -5.85
C ILE A 151 3.40 -4.87 -6.42
N LEU A 152 4.08 -5.46 -7.41
CA LEU A 152 3.74 -6.77 -7.94
C LEU A 152 3.90 -7.88 -6.88
N GLU A 153 5.00 -7.86 -6.13
CA GLU A 153 5.22 -8.86 -5.06
C GLU A 153 4.17 -8.73 -3.94
N LEU A 154 3.82 -7.51 -3.54
CA LEU A 154 2.70 -7.25 -2.63
C LEU A 154 1.39 -7.83 -3.18
N THR A 155 1.10 -7.60 -4.46
CA THR A 155 -0.11 -8.10 -5.13
C THR A 155 -0.15 -9.63 -5.15
N LYS A 156 0.98 -10.28 -5.47
CA LYS A 156 1.10 -11.75 -5.47
C LYS A 156 0.90 -12.34 -4.07
N GLU A 157 1.46 -11.70 -3.05
CA GLU A 157 1.31 -12.13 -1.67
C GLU A 157 -0.15 -12.02 -1.24
N MET A 158 -0.81 -10.86 -1.47
CA MET A 158 -2.22 -10.66 -1.17
C MET A 158 -3.09 -11.74 -1.84
N TYR A 159 -2.94 -11.91 -3.15
CA TYR A 159 -3.69 -12.90 -3.90
C TYR A 159 -3.53 -14.32 -3.33
N LYS A 160 -2.30 -14.73 -3.03
CA LYS A 160 -2.03 -16.06 -2.49
C LYS A 160 -2.62 -16.26 -1.09
N ARG A 161 -2.52 -15.23 -0.21
CA ARG A 161 -3.08 -15.31 1.14
C ARG A 161 -4.61 -15.43 1.13
N LEU A 162 -5.28 -14.67 0.27
CA LEU A 162 -6.74 -14.74 0.14
C LEU A 162 -7.23 -16.06 -0.45
N ASN A 163 -6.43 -16.68 -1.30
CA ASN A 163 -6.75 -18.01 -1.87
C ASN A 163 -6.22 -19.20 -1.04
N ASN A 164 -5.70 -18.96 0.16
CA ASN A 164 -5.07 -19.98 1.02
C ASN A 164 -3.91 -20.73 0.34
N ASP A 165 -3.21 -20.07 -0.60
CA ASP A 165 -2.09 -20.59 -1.39
C ASP A 165 -0.75 -19.92 -0.96
N TRP A 166 -0.74 -19.25 0.18
CA TRP A 166 0.47 -18.68 0.76
C TRP A 166 1.23 -19.75 1.53
N ASP A 167 2.46 -19.97 1.12
CA ASP A 167 3.40 -20.84 1.82
C ASP A 167 4.24 -19.98 2.80
N PRO A 168 3.98 -20.07 4.13
CA PRO A 168 4.71 -19.29 5.13
C PRO A 168 6.21 -19.60 5.08
N LYS A 169 7.03 -18.54 5.21
CA LYS A 169 8.50 -18.66 5.18
C LYS A 169 9.04 -18.77 6.60
N GLU A 170 10.14 -19.51 6.77
CA GLU A 170 10.76 -19.75 8.08
C GLU A 170 11.10 -18.45 8.83
N ASP A 171 11.55 -17.43 8.10
CA ASP A 171 11.96 -16.14 8.67
C ASP A 171 10.85 -15.09 8.68
N GLU A 172 9.63 -15.40 8.18
CA GLU A 172 8.54 -14.43 8.07
C GLU A 172 8.15 -13.85 9.44
N ILE A 173 7.92 -14.70 10.42
CA ILE A 173 7.54 -14.28 11.78
C ILE A 173 8.64 -13.42 12.40
N LEU A 174 9.90 -13.83 12.24
CA LEU A 174 11.05 -13.11 12.78
C LEU A 174 11.16 -11.70 12.18
N LEU A 175 10.97 -11.55 10.87
CA LEU A 175 11.02 -10.26 10.18
C LEU A 175 9.86 -9.36 10.58
N GLN A 176 8.64 -9.90 10.69
CA GLN A 176 7.47 -9.16 11.18
C GLN A 176 7.71 -8.65 12.61
N ASP A 177 8.13 -9.53 13.51
CA ASP A 177 8.40 -9.17 14.92
C ASP A 177 9.50 -8.11 15.02
N LYS A 178 10.55 -8.20 14.21
CA LYS A 178 11.62 -7.21 14.19
C LYS A 178 11.11 -5.85 13.74
N PHE A 179 10.31 -5.81 12.68
CA PHE A 179 9.67 -4.58 12.20
C PHE A 179 8.77 -3.96 13.29
N LEU A 180 7.88 -4.75 13.88
CA LEU A 180 6.96 -4.28 14.93
C LEU A 180 7.69 -3.75 16.17
N LYS A 181 8.78 -4.40 16.59
CA LYS A 181 9.60 -3.93 17.72
C LYS A 181 10.29 -2.59 17.44
N ILE A 182 10.75 -2.36 16.21
CA ILE A 182 11.42 -1.12 15.84
C ILE A 182 10.42 0.03 15.71
N THR A 183 9.30 -0.23 15.06
CA THR A 183 8.29 0.81 14.77
C THR A 183 7.37 1.09 15.95
N ASN A 184 7.26 0.14 16.87
CA ASN A 184 6.35 0.21 18.02
C ASN A 184 4.92 0.56 17.61
N ILE A 185 4.46 -0.02 16.48
CA ILE A 185 3.12 0.20 15.95
C ILE A 185 2.12 -0.62 16.75
N TYR A 186 1.20 0.08 17.38
CA TYR A 186 0.03 -0.49 18.04
C TYR A 186 -1.23 0.17 17.46
N THR A 187 -2.34 -0.53 17.48
CA THR A 187 -3.63 0.07 17.19
C THR A 187 -3.97 1.11 18.27
N SER A 188 -4.95 1.98 18.00
CA SER A 188 -5.45 2.97 18.96
C SER A 188 -5.87 2.36 20.31
N ASP A 189 -6.22 1.07 20.32
CA ASP A 189 -6.67 0.33 21.49
C ASP A 189 -5.53 -0.42 22.20
N GLY A 190 -4.28 -0.23 21.77
CA GLY A 190 -3.09 -0.86 22.34
C GLY A 190 -2.81 -2.28 21.85
N ASP A 191 -3.60 -2.78 20.91
CA ASP A 191 -3.38 -4.08 20.28
C ASP A 191 -2.28 -4.00 19.23
N LYS A 192 -1.67 -5.14 18.93
CA LYS A 192 -0.70 -5.25 17.85
C LYS A 192 -1.39 -4.95 16.50
N PHE A 193 -0.65 -4.32 15.61
CA PHE A 193 -1.00 -4.14 14.22
C PHE A 193 -1.61 -5.44 13.62
N PRO A 194 -2.89 -5.43 13.21
CA PRO A 194 -3.58 -6.66 12.82
C PRO A 194 -3.16 -7.18 11.44
N GLY A 195 -2.73 -6.27 10.55
CA GLY A 195 -2.26 -6.62 9.22
C GLY A 195 -0.84 -7.17 9.20
N LYS A 196 -0.23 -7.21 8.03
CA LYS A 196 1.15 -7.67 7.83
C LYS A 196 1.92 -6.71 6.94
N VAL A 197 3.23 -6.62 7.14
CA VAL A 197 4.13 -6.06 6.14
C VAL A 197 4.43 -7.16 5.12
N CYS A 198 4.44 -6.83 3.83
CA CYS A 198 4.75 -7.77 2.77
C CYS A 198 6.09 -8.46 3.03
N TYR A 199 6.10 -9.81 2.98
CA TYR A 199 7.28 -10.60 3.29
C TYR A 199 8.47 -10.28 2.40
N ASN A 200 8.25 -10.19 1.08
CA ASN A 200 9.33 -9.86 0.15
C ASN A 200 9.90 -8.46 0.39
N PHE A 201 9.05 -7.49 0.78
CA PHE A 201 9.50 -6.15 1.16
C PHE A 201 10.43 -6.22 2.37
N LEU A 202 10.06 -6.91 3.44
CA LEU A 202 10.89 -7.09 4.63
C LEU A 202 12.19 -7.83 4.31
N LYS A 203 12.12 -8.89 3.51
CA LYS A 203 13.27 -9.70 3.14
C LYS A 203 14.31 -8.91 2.35
N LEU A 204 13.87 -8.13 1.36
CA LEU A 204 14.76 -7.30 0.53
C LEU A 204 15.33 -6.11 1.31
N ASN A 205 14.63 -5.63 2.32
CA ASN A 205 15.00 -4.48 3.13
C ASN A 205 15.44 -4.88 4.56
N LYS A 206 15.84 -6.13 4.79
CA LYS A 206 16.24 -6.61 6.13
C LYS A 206 17.41 -5.84 6.77
N ASN A 207 18.23 -5.20 5.96
CA ASN A 207 19.32 -4.32 6.40
C ASN A 207 18.82 -2.95 6.90
N LEU A 208 17.57 -2.60 6.64
CA LEU A 208 16.93 -1.38 7.13
C LEU A 208 16.19 -1.58 8.46
N LEU A 209 16.00 -2.87 8.85
CA LEU A 209 15.40 -3.28 10.11
C LEU A 209 16.45 -3.17 11.28
#